data_570152b1a51183cdf0dc6d0d86467ad7
#
_entry.id   570152b1a51183cdf0dc6d0d86467ad7
#
_cell.length_a   1.000
_cell.length_b   1.000
_cell.length_c   1.000
_cell.angle_alpha   90.00
_cell.angle_beta   90.00
_cell.angle_gamma   90.00
#
_symmetry.space_group_name_H-M   'P 1'
#
loop_
_entity.id
_entity.type
_entity.pdbx_description
1 polymer ?
#
loop_
_entity_poly.entity_id
_entity_poly.type
_entity_poly.pdbx_seq_one_letter_code
_entity_poly.pdbx_strand_id
1 'polypeptide(L)'
;GATVVEAAGKSVLPGLWDMHTHLMVSNQSAGSLVQLAQGLTTVRDLAADLDVAVSQRDRERAGRLASPRVILAGFIEGPLAWAGPSEALARDEAEARAWVARYDSLGYRQIKLYNVLHPDLVPVIAAEARKRGMLLSGHIPRGMSIRAAVSLGYDEIQHAAFFFSDFFPDSLYLPRMRAYSMVATAVAPTFDVDRPEMTELIRFLAERKTVVDGTFNLWIGGGAGIVGAGGSANQARADSAYLRLIRRLYDAGVPLVAGTDNSQGTTFRRELEMYERAGIPASRVLQIATIDAARFMKDDRDYGSVAVGKVADLIVVDGKPAERIGDLAKVETVVRGGRLYQVDELMRAVGITLRQERSAADGHDHP
;
A
#
# COMPACT_ATOMS: atom_id res chain seq x y z
N GLY A 1 1.82 34.29 -15.03
CA GLY A 1 3.25 33.96 -15.03
C GLY A 1 3.47 32.60 -14.40
N ALA A 2 4.60 31.95 -14.67
CA ALA A 2 4.95 30.68 -14.02
C ALA A 2 5.33 30.91 -12.55
N THR A 3 4.93 30.00 -11.66
CA THR A 3 5.43 29.97 -10.28
C THR A 3 6.79 29.30 -10.28
N VAL A 4 7.82 29.97 -9.75
CA VAL A 4 9.17 29.42 -9.59
C VAL A 4 9.29 28.82 -8.20
N VAL A 5 9.77 27.59 -8.11
CA VAL A 5 10.09 26.90 -6.87
C VAL A 5 11.61 26.77 -6.78
N GLU A 6 12.21 27.37 -5.75
CA GLU A 6 13.65 27.25 -5.50
C GLU A 6 13.94 25.84 -4.95
N ALA A 7 14.81 25.11 -5.64
CA ALA A 7 15.16 23.74 -5.29
C ALA A 7 16.69 23.50 -5.32
N ALA A 8 17.49 24.56 -5.25
CA ALA A 8 18.96 24.44 -5.24
C ALA A 8 19.39 23.58 -4.03
N GLY A 9 20.22 22.56 -4.28
CA GLY A 9 20.71 21.63 -3.25
C GLY A 9 19.69 20.60 -2.77
N LYS A 10 18.45 20.62 -3.27
CA LYS A 10 17.37 19.70 -2.89
C LYS A 10 17.16 18.62 -3.96
N SER A 11 16.43 17.58 -3.60
CA SER A 11 16.00 16.54 -4.53
C SER A 11 14.58 16.80 -5.03
N VAL A 12 14.39 16.68 -6.35
CA VAL A 12 13.06 16.72 -6.98
C VAL A 12 12.73 15.29 -7.45
N LEU A 13 11.62 14.74 -6.97
CA LEU A 13 11.19 13.36 -7.22
C LEU A 13 9.76 13.36 -7.78
N PRO A 14 9.34 12.26 -8.45
CA PRO A 14 7.92 12.03 -8.70
C PRO A 14 7.17 11.95 -7.37
N GLY A 15 5.91 12.37 -7.37
CA GLY A 15 5.03 12.18 -6.23
C GLY A 15 4.85 10.71 -5.89
N LEU A 16 4.77 10.41 -4.60
CA LEU A 16 4.73 9.05 -4.07
C LEU A 16 3.31 8.45 -4.20
N TRP A 17 3.26 7.12 -4.25
CA TRP A 17 2.03 6.33 -4.35
C TRP A 17 1.90 5.38 -3.16
N ASP A 18 0.85 5.56 -2.35
CA ASP A 18 0.45 4.56 -1.34
C ASP A 18 -0.57 3.61 -1.97
N MET A 19 -0.13 2.37 -2.19
CA MET A 19 -0.91 1.36 -2.88
C MET A 19 -1.86 0.59 -1.97
N HIS A 20 -1.94 0.94 -0.67
CA HIS A 20 -2.85 0.34 0.28
C HIS A 20 -3.28 1.34 1.35
N THR A 21 -4.39 1.99 1.11
CA THR A 21 -5.01 2.88 2.10
C THR A 21 -6.49 2.55 2.28
N HIS A 22 -7.08 3.10 3.32
CA HIS A 22 -8.50 3.02 3.63
C HIS A 22 -9.06 4.41 3.83
N LEU A 23 -9.96 4.84 2.95
CA LEU A 23 -10.61 6.14 3.07
C LEU A 23 -11.67 6.07 4.18
N MET A 24 -11.61 6.99 5.15
CA MET A 24 -12.51 7.01 6.29
C MET A 24 -13.36 8.29 6.27
N VAL A 25 -14.67 8.16 6.53
CA VAL A 25 -15.60 9.31 6.59
C VAL A 25 -15.10 10.38 7.53
N SER A 26 -14.67 9.98 8.72
CA SER A 26 -14.27 10.88 9.80
C SER A 26 -13.03 11.75 9.51
N ASN A 27 -12.27 11.42 8.43
CA ASN A 27 -10.96 12.00 8.19
C ASN A 27 -10.73 12.48 6.74
N GLN A 28 -11.77 12.57 5.93
CA GLN A 28 -11.61 12.84 4.49
C GLN A 28 -10.78 14.10 4.18
N SER A 29 -11.03 15.21 4.90
CA SER A 29 -10.29 16.46 4.64
C SER A 29 -8.94 16.47 5.34
N ALA A 30 -8.88 16.24 6.64
CA ALA A 30 -7.64 16.26 7.42
C ALA A 30 -6.68 15.12 7.00
N GLY A 31 -7.18 13.90 6.83
CA GLY A 31 -6.38 12.76 6.35
C GLY A 31 -5.78 12.99 4.98
N SER A 32 -6.52 13.57 4.04
CA SER A 32 -6.03 13.91 2.71
C SER A 32 -4.90 14.94 2.74
N LEU A 33 -4.98 15.95 3.60
CA LEU A 33 -3.91 16.95 3.78
C LEU A 33 -2.65 16.31 4.37
N VAL A 34 -2.81 15.41 5.34
CA VAL A 34 -1.69 14.66 5.94
C VAL A 34 -1.04 13.76 4.89
N GLN A 35 -1.83 13.07 4.06
CA GLN A 35 -1.31 12.25 2.95
C GLN A 35 -0.48 13.10 1.98
N LEU A 36 -1.00 14.25 1.55
CA LEU A 36 -0.23 15.19 0.71
C LEU A 36 1.06 15.62 1.40
N ALA A 37 1.01 15.99 2.70
CA ALA A 37 2.19 16.41 3.46
C ALA A 37 3.28 15.31 3.57
N GLN A 38 2.90 14.02 3.45
CA GLN A 38 3.85 12.91 3.35
C GLN A 38 4.45 12.74 1.92
N GLY A 39 4.10 13.61 0.98
CA GLY A 39 4.54 13.51 -0.40
C GLY A 39 3.69 12.56 -1.27
N LEU A 40 2.58 12.06 -0.75
CA LEU A 40 1.68 11.17 -1.48
C LEU A 40 0.86 12.00 -2.49
N THR A 41 1.03 11.75 -3.77
CA THR A 41 0.22 12.37 -4.84
C THR A 41 -0.84 11.43 -5.39
N THR A 42 -0.71 10.13 -5.11
CA THR A 42 -1.69 9.10 -5.45
C THR A 42 -1.86 8.12 -4.30
N VAL A 43 -3.09 7.73 -4.04
CA VAL A 43 -3.44 6.68 -3.08
C VAL A 43 -4.42 5.69 -3.71
N ARG A 44 -4.29 4.41 -3.36
CA ARG A 44 -5.26 3.38 -3.75
C ARG A 44 -6.06 2.96 -2.53
N ASP A 45 -7.35 3.24 -2.58
CA ASP A 45 -8.30 2.78 -1.55
C ASP A 45 -8.70 1.32 -1.80
N LEU A 46 -8.61 0.51 -0.77
CA LEU A 46 -8.83 -0.93 -0.86
C LEU A 46 -9.99 -1.45 0.00
N ALA A 47 -10.77 -0.61 0.63
CA ALA A 47 -11.96 -1.05 1.39
C ALA A 47 -12.74 0.10 2.07
N ALA A 48 -12.96 1.22 1.44
CA ALA A 48 -13.90 2.20 1.96
C ALA A 48 -15.35 1.84 1.59
N ASP A 49 -16.30 2.32 2.38
CA ASP A 49 -17.70 2.30 2.01
C ASP A 49 -17.89 2.99 0.65
N LEU A 50 -18.74 2.42 -0.19
CA LEU A 50 -18.87 2.79 -1.59
C LEU A 50 -19.17 4.29 -1.78
N ASP A 51 -20.15 4.83 -1.02
CA ASP A 51 -20.54 6.24 -1.10
C ASP A 51 -19.40 7.18 -0.65
N VAL A 52 -18.64 6.79 0.37
CA VAL A 52 -17.49 7.52 0.88
C VAL A 52 -16.39 7.59 -0.18
N ALA A 53 -16.03 6.45 -0.73
CA ALA A 53 -14.95 6.31 -1.72
C ALA A 53 -15.25 7.11 -3.00
N VAL A 54 -16.46 6.93 -3.55
CA VAL A 54 -16.93 7.64 -4.75
C VAL A 54 -17.00 9.15 -4.51
N SER A 55 -17.58 9.57 -3.37
CA SER A 55 -17.67 10.99 -3.01
C SER A 55 -16.30 11.64 -2.89
N GLN A 56 -15.35 11.00 -2.22
CA GLN A 56 -14.00 11.55 -2.05
C GLN A 56 -13.28 11.69 -3.39
N ARG A 57 -13.28 10.64 -4.21
CA ARG A 57 -12.71 10.68 -5.56
C ARG A 57 -13.32 11.80 -6.41
N ASP A 58 -14.64 11.94 -6.39
CA ASP A 58 -15.33 12.91 -7.25
C ASP A 58 -15.09 14.35 -6.77
N ARG A 59 -14.97 14.57 -5.47
CA ARG A 59 -14.58 15.86 -4.89
C ARG A 59 -13.13 16.22 -5.24
N GLU A 60 -12.23 15.23 -5.20
CA GLU A 60 -10.83 15.39 -5.60
C GLU A 60 -10.74 15.75 -7.08
N ARG A 61 -11.37 14.98 -7.96
CA ARG A 61 -11.40 15.23 -9.43
C ARG A 61 -11.98 16.58 -9.79
N ALA A 62 -12.97 17.04 -9.05
CA ALA A 62 -13.57 18.36 -9.22
C ALA A 62 -12.75 19.50 -8.62
N GLY A 63 -11.57 19.24 -8.03
CA GLY A 63 -10.73 20.23 -7.36
C GLY A 63 -11.34 20.80 -6.08
N ARG A 64 -12.39 20.18 -5.54
CA ARG A 64 -13.10 20.61 -4.31
C ARG A 64 -12.50 20.01 -3.03
N LEU A 65 -11.50 19.14 -3.17
CA LEU A 65 -10.77 18.54 -2.07
C LEU A 65 -9.28 18.56 -2.39
N ALA A 66 -8.49 19.17 -1.53
CA ALA A 66 -7.03 19.01 -1.57
C ALA A 66 -6.69 17.59 -1.09
N SER A 67 -6.32 16.72 -2.01
CA SER A 67 -6.13 15.29 -1.77
C SER A 67 -5.14 14.71 -2.79
N PRO A 68 -4.43 13.63 -2.46
CA PRO A 68 -3.88 12.77 -3.49
C PRO A 68 -4.95 12.32 -4.48
N ARG A 69 -4.55 11.93 -5.68
CA ARG A 69 -5.41 11.24 -6.65
C ARG A 69 -5.86 9.91 -6.05
N VAL A 70 -7.17 9.63 -6.12
CA VAL A 70 -7.75 8.43 -5.54
C VAL A 70 -8.02 7.39 -6.62
N ILE A 71 -7.43 6.21 -6.46
CA ILE A 71 -7.73 4.99 -7.22
C ILE A 71 -8.60 4.09 -6.34
N LEU A 72 -9.68 3.54 -6.88
CA LEU A 72 -10.62 2.74 -6.11
C LEU A 72 -10.53 1.25 -6.47
N ALA A 73 -10.51 0.40 -5.44
CA ALA A 73 -10.69 -1.04 -5.53
C ALA A 73 -11.99 -1.45 -4.80
N GLY A 74 -12.83 -2.20 -5.49
CA GLY A 74 -14.10 -2.70 -4.94
C GLY A 74 -13.85 -3.85 -3.99
N PHE A 75 -14.44 -3.82 -2.80
CA PHE A 75 -14.21 -4.77 -1.73
C PHE A 75 -15.34 -5.81 -1.68
N ILE A 76 -15.09 -7.06 -2.10
CA ILE A 76 -16.05 -8.16 -2.09
C ILE A 76 -15.70 -9.17 -1.01
N GLU A 77 -16.68 -9.54 -0.21
CA GLU A 77 -16.55 -10.48 0.90
C GLU A 77 -17.66 -11.58 0.85
N GLY A 78 -17.49 -12.63 1.65
CA GLY A 78 -18.53 -13.65 1.89
C GLY A 78 -19.47 -13.28 3.05
N PRO A 79 -20.67 -13.88 3.12
CA PRO A 79 -21.73 -13.49 4.07
C PRO A 79 -21.62 -14.21 5.42
N LEU A 80 -20.44 -14.32 6.01
CA LEU A 80 -20.23 -14.99 7.30
C LEU A 80 -20.16 -14.01 8.47
N ALA A 81 -20.41 -14.50 9.68
CA ALA A 81 -20.46 -13.67 10.89
C ALA A 81 -19.14 -12.92 11.22
N TRP A 82 -18.02 -13.39 10.71
CA TRP A 82 -16.70 -12.73 10.86
C TRP A 82 -16.18 -12.16 9.54
N ALA A 83 -17.10 -11.82 8.63
CA ALA A 83 -16.77 -11.08 7.42
C ALA A 83 -16.13 -9.72 7.77
N GLY A 84 -15.28 -9.24 6.88
CA GLY A 84 -14.81 -7.86 6.94
C GLY A 84 -15.95 -6.87 6.72
N PRO A 85 -15.72 -5.58 7.01
CA PRO A 85 -16.76 -4.55 6.92
C PRO A 85 -17.03 -4.17 5.46
N SER A 86 -17.62 -5.08 4.70
CA SER A 86 -18.05 -4.86 3.31
C SER A 86 -19.56 -4.93 3.18
N GLU A 87 -20.13 -4.01 2.45
CA GLU A 87 -21.54 -4.09 2.00
C GLU A 87 -21.67 -5.05 0.80
N ALA A 88 -20.60 -5.28 0.04
CA ALA A 88 -20.57 -6.16 -1.12
C ALA A 88 -20.37 -7.63 -0.70
N LEU A 89 -21.43 -8.24 -0.22
CA LEU A 89 -21.43 -9.66 0.14
C LEU A 89 -21.87 -10.49 -1.07
N ALA A 90 -21.07 -11.49 -1.46
CA ALA A 90 -21.38 -12.41 -2.55
C ALA A 90 -21.71 -13.80 -1.97
N ARG A 91 -22.95 -14.25 -2.14
CA ARG A 91 -23.46 -15.56 -1.71
C ARG A 91 -23.38 -16.58 -2.82
N ASP A 92 -23.47 -16.12 -4.07
CA ASP A 92 -23.49 -16.93 -5.26
C ASP A 92 -22.83 -16.22 -6.45
N GLU A 93 -22.76 -16.91 -7.59
CA GLU A 93 -22.18 -16.36 -8.82
C GLU A 93 -22.90 -15.11 -9.35
N ALA A 94 -24.23 -15.05 -9.20
CA ALA A 94 -25.03 -13.93 -9.71
C ALA A 94 -24.70 -12.67 -8.92
N GLU A 95 -24.66 -12.74 -7.58
CA GLU A 95 -24.26 -11.64 -6.73
C GLU A 95 -22.80 -11.23 -6.97
N ALA A 96 -21.89 -12.21 -7.11
CA ALA A 96 -20.47 -11.94 -7.42
C ALA A 96 -20.31 -11.13 -8.70
N ARG A 97 -20.98 -11.53 -9.80
CA ARG A 97 -20.96 -10.80 -11.07
C ARG A 97 -21.61 -9.42 -10.95
N ALA A 98 -22.71 -9.32 -10.22
CA ALA A 98 -23.41 -8.05 -10.03
C ALA A 98 -22.54 -7.02 -9.29
N TRP A 99 -21.81 -7.44 -8.26
CA TRP A 99 -20.88 -6.55 -7.55
C TRP A 99 -19.72 -6.09 -8.42
N VAL A 100 -19.10 -6.96 -9.21
CA VAL A 100 -18.03 -6.56 -10.15
C VAL A 100 -18.61 -5.55 -11.17
N ALA A 101 -19.79 -5.80 -11.72
CA ALA A 101 -20.44 -4.89 -12.65
C ALA A 101 -20.77 -3.54 -12.00
N ARG A 102 -21.23 -3.54 -10.75
CA ARG A 102 -21.53 -2.32 -9.98
C ARG A 102 -20.27 -1.49 -9.78
N TYR A 103 -19.17 -2.09 -9.33
CA TYR A 103 -17.89 -1.41 -9.16
C TYR A 103 -17.36 -0.82 -10.47
N ASP A 104 -17.39 -1.57 -11.56
CA ASP A 104 -17.02 -1.08 -12.89
C ASP A 104 -17.84 0.14 -13.30
N SER A 105 -19.18 0.10 -13.13
CA SER A 105 -20.07 1.21 -13.47
C SER A 105 -19.79 2.50 -12.68
N LEU A 106 -19.14 2.38 -11.54
CA LEU A 106 -18.71 3.49 -10.68
C LEU A 106 -17.25 3.91 -10.93
N GLY A 107 -16.59 3.29 -11.92
CA GLY A 107 -15.21 3.63 -12.31
C GLY A 107 -14.15 3.11 -11.36
N TYR A 108 -14.42 2.04 -10.63
CA TYR A 108 -13.39 1.27 -9.92
C TYR A 108 -12.49 0.55 -10.92
N ARG A 109 -11.23 0.36 -10.56
CA ARG A 109 -10.21 -0.20 -11.47
C ARG A 109 -9.71 -1.57 -11.03
N GLN A 110 -10.13 -2.01 -9.86
CA GLN A 110 -9.66 -3.22 -9.22
C GLN A 110 -10.75 -3.81 -8.33
N ILE A 111 -10.71 -5.11 -8.13
CA ILE A 111 -11.50 -5.82 -7.12
C ILE A 111 -10.53 -6.36 -6.06
N LYS A 112 -10.87 -6.13 -4.78
CA LYS A 112 -10.23 -6.73 -3.61
C LYS A 112 -11.13 -7.83 -3.06
N LEU A 113 -10.63 -9.06 -2.98
CA LEU A 113 -11.30 -10.16 -2.29
C LEU A 113 -10.84 -10.27 -0.84
N TYR A 114 -11.69 -10.83 0.01
CA TYR A 114 -11.40 -10.90 1.43
C TYR A 114 -11.56 -12.31 2.01
N ASN A 115 -11.46 -12.44 3.35
CA ASN A 115 -11.16 -13.67 4.07
C ASN A 115 -12.16 -14.80 3.95
N VAL A 116 -13.46 -14.48 3.88
CA VAL A 116 -14.53 -15.50 3.99
C VAL A 116 -15.38 -15.62 2.74
N LEU A 117 -14.92 -15.02 1.65
CA LEU A 117 -15.47 -15.28 0.33
C LEU A 117 -15.31 -16.78 0.01
N HIS A 118 -16.38 -17.41 -0.51
CA HIS A 118 -16.30 -18.81 -0.90
C HIS A 118 -15.28 -18.99 -2.04
N PRO A 119 -14.33 -19.93 -1.95
CA PRO A 119 -13.29 -20.14 -2.95
C PRO A 119 -13.80 -20.34 -4.38
N ASP A 120 -14.96 -21.00 -4.55
CA ASP A 120 -15.55 -21.25 -5.88
C ASP A 120 -16.01 -19.96 -6.59
N LEU A 121 -16.20 -18.86 -5.87
CA LEU A 121 -16.53 -17.57 -6.47
C LEU A 121 -15.31 -16.82 -6.99
N VAL A 122 -14.10 -17.19 -6.59
CA VAL A 122 -12.86 -16.53 -7.04
C VAL A 122 -12.70 -16.59 -8.56
N PRO A 123 -12.82 -17.75 -9.24
CA PRO A 123 -12.69 -17.80 -10.70
C PRO A 123 -13.81 -17.04 -11.42
N VAL A 124 -15.02 -16.97 -10.84
CA VAL A 124 -16.14 -16.21 -11.38
C VAL A 124 -15.85 -14.71 -11.36
N ILE A 125 -15.39 -14.20 -10.21
CA ILE A 125 -15.02 -12.79 -10.04
C ILE A 125 -13.81 -12.45 -10.93
N ALA A 126 -12.80 -13.33 -10.98
CA ALA A 126 -11.62 -13.14 -11.82
C ALA A 126 -11.98 -13.01 -13.31
N ALA A 127 -12.86 -13.88 -13.80
CA ALA A 127 -13.33 -13.83 -15.19
C ALA A 127 -14.11 -12.54 -15.48
N GLU A 128 -14.99 -12.13 -14.59
CA GLU A 128 -15.79 -10.93 -14.75
C GLU A 128 -14.97 -9.64 -14.64
N ALA A 129 -14.01 -9.58 -13.71
CA ALA A 129 -13.08 -8.47 -13.56
C ALA A 129 -12.19 -8.32 -14.81
N ARG A 130 -11.63 -9.42 -15.31
CA ARG A 130 -10.80 -9.44 -16.54
C ARG A 130 -11.58 -8.96 -17.75
N LYS A 131 -12.83 -9.39 -17.93
CA LYS A 131 -13.71 -8.95 -19.02
C LYS A 131 -13.91 -7.42 -19.03
N ARG A 132 -13.82 -6.78 -17.86
CA ARG A 132 -13.96 -5.33 -17.67
C ARG A 132 -12.62 -4.59 -17.58
N GLY A 133 -11.50 -5.30 -17.76
CA GLY A 133 -10.16 -4.72 -17.65
C GLY A 133 -9.73 -4.34 -16.23
N MET A 134 -10.45 -4.83 -15.22
CA MET A 134 -10.16 -4.60 -13.81
C MET A 134 -9.09 -5.59 -13.32
N LEU A 135 -8.24 -5.13 -12.39
CA LEU A 135 -7.29 -5.98 -11.67
C LEU A 135 -8.01 -6.75 -10.54
N LEU A 136 -7.45 -7.90 -10.15
CA LEU A 136 -7.92 -8.69 -9.02
C LEU A 136 -6.83 -8.83 -7.97
N SER A 137 -7.15 -8.55 -6.72
CA SER A 137 -6.21 -8.62 -5.60
C SER A 137 -6.91 -9.01 -4.30
N GLY A 138 -6.16 -9.06 -3.24
CA GLY A 138 -6.72 -9.09 -1.89
C GLY A 138 -6.06 -10.08 -0.95
N HIS A 139 -6.85 -10.43 0.05
CA HIS A 139 -6.56 -11.52 0.96
C HIS A 139 -6.71 -12.86 0.25
N ILE A 140 -6.13 -13.88 0.82
CA ILE A 140 -6.37 -15.26 0.37
C ILE A 140 -7.61 -15.78 1.09
N PRO A 141 -8.69 -16.09 0.37
CA PRO A 141 -9.89 -16.68 0.97
C PRO A 141 -9.57 -17.97 1.72
N ARG A 142 -10.29 -18.21 2.80
CA ARG A 142 -10.12 -19.44 3.60
C ARG A 142 -10.23 -20.68 2.74
N GLY A 143 -9.37 -21.66 2.99
CA GLY A 143 -9.32 -22.90 2.23
C GLY A 143 -8.54 -22.79 0.91
N MET A 144 -7.98 -21.63 0.60
CA MET A 144 -7.12 -21.45 -0.56
C MET A 144 -5.65 -21.24 -0.14
N SER A 145 -4.74 -21.58 -1.03
CA SER A 145 -3.33 -21.16 -0.95
C SER A 145 -3.08 -19.94 -1.85
N ILE A 146 -1.98 -19.22 -1.61
CA ILE A 146 -1.49 -18.16 -2.51
C ILE A 146 -1.38 -18.67 -3.95
N ARG A 147 -0.79 -19.86 -4.13
CA ARG A 147 -0.65 -20.49 -5.45
C ARG A 147 -2.00 -20.72 -6.14
N ALA A 148 -3.00 -21.18 -5.41
CA ALA A 148 -4.34 -21.40 -5.94
C ALA A 148 -4.99 -20.08 -6.36
N ALA A 149 -4.95 -19.05 -5.50
CA ALA A 149 -5.51 -17.74 -5.80
C ALA A 149 -4.89 -17.11 -7.06
N VAL A 150 -3.56 -17.13 -7.17
CA VAL A 150 -2.85 -16.63 -8.37
C VAL A 150 -3.18 -17.43 -9.61
N SER A 151 -3.30 -18.76 -9.50
CA SER A 151 -3.67 -19.63 -10.64
C SER A 151 -5.11 -19.35 -11.12
N LEU A 152 -5.99 -18.87 -10.25
CA LEU A 152 -7.37 -18.49 -10.56
C LEU A 152 -7.51 -17.04 -11.06
N GLY A 153 -6.45 -16.25 -11.02
CA GLY A 153 -6.45 -14.94 -11.67
C GLY A 153 -6.13 -13.73 -10.78
N TYR A 154 -5.57 -13.93 -9.60
CA TYR A 154 -5.03 -12.81 -8.82
C TYR A 154 -3.85 -12.16 -9.54
N ASP A 155 -3.89 -10.85 -9.67
CA ASP A 155 -2.80 -10.01 -10.17
C ASP A 155 -1.86 -9.59 -9.04
N GLU A 156 -2.37 -9.55 -7.80
CA GLU A 156 -1.66 -9.04 -6.64
C GLU A 156 -2.05 -9.77 -5.34
N ILE A 157 -1.06 -10.05 -4.49
CA ILE A 157 -1.24 -10.55 -3.13
C ILE A 157 -1.00 -9.40 -2.15
N GLN A 158 -1.95 -9.20 -1.24
CA GLN A 158 -1.86 -8.21 -0.16
C GLN A 158 -1.49 -8.88 1.15
N HIS A 159 -0.72 -8.13 1.99
CA HIS A 159 -0.25 -8.54 3.32
C HIS A 159 0.76 -9.69 3.35
N ALA A 160 1.96 -9.36 3.79
CA ALA A 160 3.06 -10.33 3.95
C ALA A 160 2.73 -11.49 4.89
N ALA A 161 1.78 -11.32 5.80
CA ALA A 161 1.34 -12.36 6.73
C ALA A 161 0.83 -13.62 6.01
N PHE A 162 0.23 -13.49 4.82
CA PHE A 162 -0.23 -14.65 4.06
C PHE A 162 0.90 -15.58 3.65
N PHE A 163 2.11 -15.08 3.44
CA PHE A 163 3.28 -15.91 3.11
C PHE A 163 3.66 -16.88 4.24
N PHE A 164 3.37 -16.52 5.47
CA PHE A 164 3.61 -17.39 6.63
C PHE A 164 2.42 -18.33 6.88
N SER A 165 1.20 -17.80 6.82
CA SER A 165 0.01 -18.58 7.09
C SER A 165 -0.32 -19.60 5.99
N ASP A 166 0.16 -19.43 4.77
CA ASP A 166 -0.05 -20.35 3.62
C ASP A 166 0.41 -21.78 3.91
N PHE A 167 1.38 -21.94 4.82
CA PHE A 167 1.92 -23.24 5.24
C PHE A 167 1.18 -23.88 6.42
N PHE A 168 0.10 -23.25 6.90
CA PHE A 168 -0.69 -23.72 8.04
C PHE A 168 -2.19 -23.66 7.72
N PRO A 169 -2.68 -24.39 6.70
CA PRO A 169 -4.03 -24.23 6.18
C PRO A 169 -5.11 -24.54 7.24
N ASP A 170 -4.90 -25.51 8.10
CA ASP A 170 -5.90 -25.91 9.11
C ASP A 170 -6.17 -24.81 10.14
N SER A 171 -5.17 -23.97 10.44
CA SER A 171 -5.32 -22.86 11.36
C SER A 171 -6.04 -21.64 10.75
N LEU A 172 -6.20 -21.60 9.43
CA LEU A 172 -6.97 -20.55 8.73
C LEU A 172 -8.49 -20.75 8.90
N TYR A 173 -8.93 -21.92 9.32
CA TYR A 173 -10.34 -22.19 9.63
C TYR A 173 -10.78 -21.70 11.01
N LEU A 174 -9.90 -21.08 11.79
CA LEU A 174 -10.31 -20.43 13.05
C LEU A 174 -11.40 -19.39 12.76
N PRO A 175 -12.51 -19.38 13.55
CA PRO A 175 -13.63 -18.47 13.31
C PRO A 175 -13.29 -17.03 13.76
N ARG A 176 -12.29 -16.43 13.14
CA ARG A 176 -11.80 -15.08 13.44
C ARG A 176 -11.46 -14.33 12.16
N MET A 177 -11.84 -13.06 12.08
CA MET A 177 -11.63 -12.22 10.90
C MET A 177 -10.16 -12.15 10.44
N ARG A 178 -9.22 -12.14 11.39
CA ARG A 178 -7.78 -12.03 11.11
C ARG A 178 -7.01 -13.31 11.45
N ALA A 179 -7.58 -14.50 11.16
CA ALA A 179 -6.92 -15.78 11.43
C ALA A 179 -5.51 -15.84 10.81
N TYR A 180 -5.34 -15.39 9.57
CA TYR A 180 -4.05 -15.35 8.87
C TYR A 180 -2.98 -14.54 9.64
N SER A 181 -3.36 -13.38 10.19
CA SER A 181 -2.41 -12.53 10.93
C SER A 181 -2.03 -13.14 12.28
N MET A 182 -2.96 -13.82 12.94
CA MET A 182 -2.68 -14.52 14.19
C MET A 182 -1.70 -15.68 13.96
N VAL A 183 -1.91 -16.46 12.90
CA VAL A 183 -1.00 -17.55 12.53
C VAL A 183 0.38 -16.99 12.18
N ALA A 184 0.44 -15.99 11.30
CA ALA A 184 1.70 -15.38 10.92
C ALA A 184 2.48 -14.83 12.12
N THR A 185 1.81 -14.14 13.04
CA THR A 185 2.42 -13.62 14.27
C THR A 185 2.97 -14.75 15.15
N ALA A 186 2.26 -15.87 15.25
CA ALA A 186 2.70 -17.01 16.06
C ALA A 186 3.91 -17.73 15.44
N VAL A 187 3.97 -17.86 14.12
CA VAL A 187 4.98 -18.69 13.44
C VAL A 187 6.19 -17.92 12.94
N ALA A 188 6.05 -16.64 12.58
CA ALA A 188 7.13 -15.84 12.00
C ALA A 188 8.45 -15.86 12.79
N PRO A 189 8.44 -15.85 14.15
CA PRO A 189 9.70 -15.90 14.93
C PRO A 189 10.56 -17.16 14.73
N THR A 190 9.97 -18.25 14.26
CA THR A 190 10.63 -19.55 14.09
C THR A 190 10.53 -20.10 12.68
N PHE A 191 9.86 -19.36 11.79
CA PHE A 191 9.63 -19.81 10.41
C PHE A 191 10.91 -19.70 9.58
N ASP A 192 11.29 -20.82 8.98
CA ASP A 192 12.37 -20.83 8.00
C ASP A 192 11.87 -20.27 6.66
N VAL A 193 12.19 -19.02 6.37
CA VAL A 193 11.85 -18.35 5.12
C VAL A 193 12.62 -18.94 3.92
N ASP A 194 13.72 -19.68 4.17
CA ASP A 194 14.54 -20.28 3.11
C ASP A 194 14.14 -21.70 2.74
N ARG A 195 13.12 -22.24 3.36
CA ARG A 195 12.59 -23.56 3.05
C ARG A 195 12.26 -23.72 1.57
N PRO A 196 12.41 -24.93 1.02
CA PRO A 196 12.20 -25.19 -0.42
C PRO A 196 10.83 -24.74 -0.94
N GLU A 197 9.79 -24.98 -0.19
CA GLU A 197 8.41 -24.66 -0.60
C GLU A 197 8.18 -23.16 -0.73
N MET A 198 8.78 -22.33 0.16
CA MET A 198 8.76 -20.89 0.04
C MET A 198 9.55 -20.44 -1.19
N THR A 199 10.68 -21.08 -1.48
CA THR A 199 11.49 -20.81 -2.69
C THR A 199 10.67 -21.06 -3.95
N GLU A 200 9.94 -22.18 -4.00
CA GLU A 200 9.06 -22.52 -5.12
C GLU A 200 7.88 -21.56 -5.25
N LEU A 201 7.29 -21.12 -4.12
CA LEU A 201 6.21 -20.15 -4.15
C LEU A 201 6.72 -18.80 -4.70
N ILE A 202 7.85 -18.29 -4.21
CA ILE A 202 8.44 -17.03 -4.67
C ILE A 202 8.78 -17.10 -6.16
N ARG A 203 9.38 -18.21 -6.64
CA ARG A 203 9.66 -18.42 -8.05
C ARG A 203 8.38 -18.40 -8.89
N PHE A 204 7.34 -19.09 -8.44
CA PHE A 204 6.03 -19.09 -9.11
C PHE A 204 5.44 -17.68 -9.25
N LEU A 205 5.51 -16.84 -8.19
CA LEU A 205 5.04 -15.46 -8.23
C LEU A 205 5.84 -14.61 -9.22
N ALA A 206 7.16 -14.78 -9.25
CA ALA A 206 8.05 -14.08 -10.19
C ALA A 206 7.74 -14.46 -11.66
N GLU A 207 7.57 -15.74 -11.96
CA GLU A 207 7.20 -16.24 -13.29
C GLU A 207 5.84 -15.70 -13.75
N ARG A 208 4.89 -15.57 -12.84
CA ARG A 208 3.55 -15.05 -13.09
C ARG A 208 3.48 -13.51 -13.07
N LYS A 209 4.57 -12.84 -12.68
CA LYS A 209 4.62 -11.40 -12.46
C LYS A 209 3.54 -10.90 -11.49
N THR A 210 3.17 -11.74 -10.52
CA THR A 210 2.21 -11.40 -9.48
C THR A 210 2.81 -10.34 -8.59
N VAL A 211 2.11 -9.23 -8.42
CA VAL A 211 2.56 -8.13 -7.56
C VAL A 211 2.38 -8.48 -6.09
N VAL A 212 3.27 -8.01 -5.24
CA VAL A 212 3.14 -8.13 -3.78
C VAL A 212 3.09 -6.73 -3.15
N ASP A 213 2.00 -6.48 -2.46
CA ASP A 213 1.78 -5.38 -1.54
C ASP A 213 1.84 -5.91 -0.11
N GLY A 214 3.04 -5.88 0.47
CA GLY A 214 3.30 -6.58 1.74
C GLY A 214 2.76 -5.90 2.97
N THR A 215 2.50 -4.58 2.94
CA THR A 215 2.15 -3.77 4.12
C THR A 215 3.07 -4.05 5.32
N PHE A 216 4.38 -4.09 5.04
CA PHE A 216 5.40 -4.58 5.99
C PHE A 216 5.47 -3.76 7.27
N ASN A 217 5.08 -2.47 7.22
CA ASN A 217 5.01 -1.61 8.40
C ASN A 217 4.06 -2.14 9.49
N LEU A 218 3.11 -3.01 9.15
CA LEU A 218 2.20 -3.65 10.09
C LEU A 218 2.86 -4.80 10.87
N TRP A 219 3.84 -5.46 10.27
CA TRP A 219 4.42 -6.72 10.77
C TRP A 219 5.75 -6.53 11.45
N ILE A 220 6.54 -5.51 11.03
CA ILE A 220 7.90 -5.26 11.52
C ILE A 220 7.87 -4.20 12.63
N GLY A 221 8.55 -4.45 13.73
CA GLY A 221 8.68 -3.53 14.86
C GLY A 221 7.40 -3.30 15.65
N GLY A 222 6.48 -4.27 15.69
CA GLY A 222 5.26 -4.15 16.48
C GLY A 222 4.25 -3.16 15.91
N GLY A 223 4.24 -2.89 14.61
CA GLY A 223 3.34 -1.94 13.91
C GLY A 223 1.89 -2.17 14.22
N ALA A 224 0.93 -2.54 13.96
CA ALA A 224 -0.51 -2.63 14.18
C ALA A 224 -0.95 -3.17 15.56
N GLY A 225 -0.10 -3.11 16.59
CA GLY A 225 -0.41 -3.72 17.90
C GLY A 225 -0.50 -5.25 17.85
N ILE A 226 -0.07 -5.86 16.77
CA ILE A 226 0.06 -7.30 16.61
C ILE A 226 1.42 -7.67 17.23
N VAL A 227 1.55 -7.43 18.52
CA VAL A 227 2.71 -7.86 19.29
C VAL A 227 2.58 -9.37 19.48
N GLY A 228 3.50 -10.13 18.87
CA GLY A 228 3.56 -11.56 19.11
C GLY A 228 3.66 -11.86 20.60
N ALA A 229 2.89 -12.82 21.07
CA ALA A 229 3.06 -13.37 22.40
C ALA A 229 4.51 -13.91 22.52
N GLY A 230 5.38 -13.26 23.28
CA GLY A 230 6.76 -13.75 23.43
C GLY A 230 7.87 -12.72 23.67
N GLY A 231 7.53 -11.44 23.82
CA GLY A 231 8.50 -10.41 24.20
C GLY A 231 9.42 -9.95 23.07
N SER A 232 10.39 -9.10 23.40
CA SER A 232 11.27 -8.39 22.45
C SER A 232 12.12 -9.33 21.55
N ALA A 233 12.54 -10.48 22.08
CA ALA A 233 13.35 -11.43 21.31
C ALA A 233 12.56 -12.14 20.20
N ASN A 234 11.30 -12.47 20.43
CA ASN A 234 10.44 -13.03 19.39
C ASN A 234 10.11 -11.99 18.33
N GLN A 235 9.86 -10.74 18.72
CA GLN A 235 9.65 -9.65 17.76
C GLN A 235 10.87 -9.48 16.85
N ALA A 236 12.07 -9.44 17.40
CA ALA A 236 13.30 -9.30 16.60
C ALA A 236 13.49 -10.45 15.58
N ARG A 237 13.13 -11.69 15.98
CA ARG A 237 13.17 -12.84 15.05
C ARG A 237 12.09 -12.73 13.96
N ALA A 238 10.89 -12.33 14.33
CA ALA A 238 9.82 -12.08 13.35
C ALA A 238 10.22 -10.97 12.36
N ASP A 239 10.76 -9.86 12.86
CA ASP A 239 11.28 -8.76 12.03
C ASP A 239 12.31 -9.27 11.03
N SER A 240 13.26 -10.11 11.48
CA SER A 240 14.27 -10.71 10.62
C SER A 240 13.65 -11.61 9.54
N ALA A 241 12.62 -12.38 9.87
CA ALA A 241 11.91 -13.23 8.91
C ALA A 241 11.21 -12.39 7.83
N TYR A 242 10.52 -11.32 8.21
CA TYR A 242 9.87 -10.41 7.25
C TYR A 242 10.89 -9.66 6.37
N LEU A 243 11.97 -9.14 6.94
CA LEU A 243 13.03 -8.48 6.17
C LEU A 243 13.67 -9.44 5.17
N ARG A 244 13.90 -10.69 5.58
CA ARG A 244 14.39 -11.73 4.67
C ARG A 244 13.37 -12.07 3.58
N LEU A 245 12.07 -12.12 3.88
CA LEU A 245 11.03 -12.30 2.87
C LEU A 245 11.06 -11.18 1.83
N ILE A 246 11.12 -9.90 2.26
CA ILE A 246 11.25 -8.75 1.35
C ILE A 246 12.45 -8.96 0.41
N ARG A 247 13.61 -9.28 0.98
CA ARG A 247 14.83 -9.46 0.20
C ARG A 247 14.69 -10.57 -0.82
N ARG A 248 14.14 -11.72 -0.43
CA ARG A 248 13.95 -12.87 -1.32
C ARG A 248 12.96 -12.59 -2.45
N LEU A 249 11.84 -11.91 -2.16
CA LEU A 249 10.89 -11.48 -3.19
C LEU A 249 11.59 -10.58 -4.21
N TYR A 250 12.35 -9.59 -3.73
CA TYR A 250 13.09 -8.67 -4.58
C TYR A 250 14.14 -9.38 -5.45
N ASP A 251 14.99 -10.24 -4.86
CA ASP A 251 16.06 -10.95 -5.57
C ASP A 251 15.52 -11.92 -6.63
N ALA A 252 14.34 -12.49 -6.40
CA ALA A 252 13.65 -13.34 -7.36
C ALA A 252 12.96 -12.56 -8.50
N GLY A 253 12.94 -11.22 -8.42
CA GLY A 253 12.27 -10.38 -9.41
C GLY A 253 10.75 -10.35 -9.30
N VAL A 254 10.17 -10.69 -8.13
CA VAL A 254 8.75 -10.50 -7.86
C VAL A 254 8.46 -8.99 -7.85
N PRO A 255 7.49 -8.51 -8.64
CA PRO A 255 7.12 -7.09 -8.62
C PRO A 255 6.59 -6.68 -7.24
N LEU A 256 7.10 -5.55 -6.71
CA LEU A 256 6.68 -5.02 -5.40
C LEU A 256 6.02 -3.66 -5.59
N VAL A 257 5.01 -3.38 -4.77
CA VAL A 257 4.46 -2.04 -4.55
C VAL A 257 4.44 -1.75 -3.05
N ALA A 258 4.39 -0.48 -2.68
CA ALA A 258 4.39 -0.07 -1.28
C ALA A 258 2.99 0.39 -0.86
N GLY A 259 2.48 -0.20 0.22
CA GLY A 259 1.20 0.12 0.80
C GLY A 259 1.23 0.14 2.33
N THR A 260 0.49 1.04 2.95
CA THR A 260 0.55 1.22 4.41
C THR A 260 -0.52 0.45 5.18
N ASP A 261 -1.65 0.17 4.57
CA ASP A 261 -2.88 -0.27 5.24
C ASP A 261 -3.32 0.73 6.34
N ASN A 262 -3.17 2.03 6.03
CA ASN A 262 -3.43 3.13 6.95
C ASN A 262 -4.21 4.24 6.23
N SER A 263 -5.14 4.90 6.93
CA SER A 263 -6.00 5.92 6.33
C SER A 263 -5.35 7.31 6.16
N GLN A 264 -4.19 7.55 6.76
CA GLN A 264 -3.53 8.85 6.77
C GLN A 264 -2.16 8.85 6.07
N GLY A 265 -1.62 7.70 5.68
CA GLY A 265 -0.31 7.57 5.05
C GLY A 265 0.87 7.89 5.99
N THR A 266 0.64 8.12 7.28
CA THR A 266 1.68 8.53 8.26
C THR A 266 2.78 7.49 8.44
N THR A 267 2.52 6.23 8.09
CA THR A 267 3.48 5.12 8.16
C THR A 267 4.16 4.85 6.82
N PHE A 268 3.89 5.63 5.77
CA PHE A 268 4.39 5.34 4.42
C PHE A 268 5.93 5.36 4.34
N ARG A 269 6.57 6.37 4.91
CA ARG A 269 8.03 6.41 4.99
C ARG A 269 8.59 5.17 5.71
N ARG A 270 7.95 4.74 6.80
CA ARG A 270 8.33 3.53 7.52
C ARG A 270 8.20 2.28 6.65
N GLU A 271 7.13 2.17 5.86
CA GLU A 271 7.00 1.07 4.87
C GLU A 271 8.21 1.04 3.93
N LEU A 272 8.59 2.17 3.36
CA LEU A 272 9.75 2.26 2.46
C LEU A 272 11.08 1.95 3.18
N GLU A 273 11.23 2.37 4.44
CA GLU A 273 12.41 2.04 5.26
C GLU A 273 12.55 0.52 5.48
N MET A 274 11.45 -0.25 5.49
CA MET A 274 11.54 -1.72 5.60
C MET A 274 12.18 -2.33 4.35
N TYR A 275 11.86 -1.83 3.16
CA TYR A 275 12.53 -2.27 1.92
C TYR A 275 14.02 -1.93 1.93
N GLU A 276 14.40 -0.72 2.34
CA GLU A 276 15.82 -0.32 2.47
C GLU A 276 16.55 -1.18 3.52
N ARG A 277 15.95 -1.43 4.69
CA ARG A 277 16.48 -2.33 5.73
C ARG A 277 16.66 -3.77 5.25
N ALA A 278 15.83 -4.23 4.32
CA ALA A 278 15.98 -5.53 3.66
C ALA A 278 17.14 -5.53 2.63
N GLY A 279 17.85 -4.42 2.45
CA GLY A 279 18.99 -4.30 1.56
C GLY A 279 18.63 -3.92 0.11
N ILE A 280 17.41 -3.42 -0.14
CA ILE A 280 17.05 -2.85 -1.44
C ILE A 280 17.62 -1.43 -1.52
N PRO A 281 18.36 -1.04 -2.57
CA PRO A 281 18.90 0.31 -2.70
C PRO A 281 17.79 1.38 -2.62
N ALA A 282 18.02 2.48 -1.89
CA ALA A 282 17.04 3.55 -1.70
C ALA A 282 16.46 4.07 -3.02
N SER A 283 17.29 4.25 -4.05
CA SER A 283 16.85 4.64 -5.39
C SER A 283 15.86 3.63 -6.02
N ARG A 284 16.02 2.33 -5.73
CA ARG A 284 15.08 1.30 -6.22
C ARG A 284 13.80 1.28 -5.38
N VAL A 285 13.90 1.52 -4.08
CA VAL A 285 12.72 1.68 -3.21
C VAL A 285 11.84 2.85 -3.68
N LEU A 286 12.45 3.97 -4.08
CA LEU A 286 11.70 5.10 -4.68
C LEU A 286 10.98 4.70 -5.98
N GLN A 287 11.57 3.84 -6.81
CA GLN A 287 10.89 3.34 -8.01
C GLN A 287 9.68 2.46 -7.66
N ILE A 288 9.78 1.60 -6.64
CA ILE A 288 8.66 0.81 -6.11
C ILE A 288 7.51 1.73 -5.70
N ALA A 289 7.83 2.85 -5.03
CA ALA A 289 6.86 3.82 -4.53
C ALA A 289 6.37 4.83 -5.59
N THR A 290 6.80 4.72 -6.84
CA THR A 290 6.46 5.69 -7.90
C THR A 290 6.14 4.98 -9.22
N ILE A 291 7.15 4.76 -10.07
CA ILE A 291 6.95 4.28 -11.44
C ILE A 291 6.44 2.83 -11.50
N ASP A 292 6.81 1.96 -10.56
CA ASP A 292 6.35 0.58 -10.58
C ASP A 292 4.88 0.49 -10.14
N ALA A 293 4.46 1.28 -9.16
CA ALA A 293 3.06 1.44 -8.79
C ALA A 293 2.23 1.97 -9.98
N ALA A 294 2.75 2.98 -10.69
CA ALA A 294 2.10 3.52 -11.87
C ALA A 294 1.99 2.48 -13.00
N ARG A 295 3.04 1.67 -13.24
CA ARG A 295 3.03 0.58 -14.22
C ARG A 295 2.01 -0.50 -13.87
N PHE A 296 1.95 -0.91 -12.61
CA PHE A 296 0.98 -1.89 -12.16
C PHE A 296 -0.45 -1.40 -12.42
N MET A 297 -0.73 -0.13 -12.13
CA MET A 297 -2.04 0.49 -12.40
C MET A 297 -2.22 0.90 -13.87
N LYS A 298 -1.26 0.64 -14.78
CA LYS A 298 -1.29 1.02 -16.20
C LYS A 298 -1.42 2.54 -16.41
N ASP A 299 -0.82 3.33 -15.51
CA ASP A 299 -0.85 4.80 -15.51
C ASP A 299 0.55 5.41 -15.80
N ASP A 300 1.54 4.58 -16.09
CA ASP A 300 2.94 4.98 -16.24
C ASP A 300 3.20 5.86 -17.47
N ARG A 301 2.26 5.96 -18.39
CA ARG A 301 2.28 6.96 -19.47
C ARG A 301 2.23 8.38 -18.90
N ASP A 302 1.36 8.61 -17.93
CA ASP A 302 1.03 9.95 -17.46
C ASP A 302 1.61 10.27 -16.07
N TYR A 303 2.03 9.26 -15.28
CA TYR A 303 2.45 9.40 -13.88
C TYR A 303 3.72 8.60 -13.56
N GLY A 304 4.19 8.71 -12.31
CA GLY A 304 5.21 7.86 -11.69
C GLY A 304 6.66 8.22 -12.06
N SER A 305 6.90 9.21 -12.92
CA SER A 305 8.25 9.71 -13.22
C SER A 305 8.23 11.17 -13.64
N VAL A 306 9.36 11.85 -13.48
CA VAL A 306 9.55 13.24 -13.95
C VAL A 306 9.97 13.20 -15.40
N ALA A 307 9.06 13.56 -16.31
CA ALA A 307 9.34 13.61 -17.75
C ALA A 307 8.41 14.62 -18.43
N VAL A 308 8.87 15.18 -19.55
CA VAL A 308 8.05 16.09 -20.38
C VAL A 308 6.79 15.36 -20.86
N GLY A 309 5.66 16.03 -20.75
CA GLY A 309 4.34 15.50 -21.18
C GLY A 309 3.59 14.71 -20.10
N LYS A 310 4.22 14.40 -18.96
CA LYS A 310 3.53 13.79 -17.81
C LYS A 310 2.86 14.82 -16.92
N VAL A 311 1.90 14.33 -16.13
CA VAL A 311 1.24 15.16 -15.11
C VAL A 311 2.27 15.60 -14.08
N ALA A 312 2.22 16.89 -13.70
CA ALA A 312 3.11 17.45 -12.70
C ALA A 312 2.68 17.01 -11.29
N ASP A 313 3.04 15.79 -10.94
CA ASP A 313 2.95 15.20 -9.61
C ASP A 313 4.39 15.02 -9.10
N LEU A 314 4.85 15.95 -8.25
CA LEU A 314 6.25 16.10 -7.85
C LEU A 314 6.34 16.35 -6.33
N ILE A 315 7.49 16.01 -5.76
CA ILE A 315 7.88 16.43 -4.40
C ILE A 315 9.26 17.05 -4.41
N VAL A 316 9.46 18.06 -3.58
CA VAL A 316 10.75 18.66 -3.29
C VAL A 316 11.16 18.28 -1.87
N VAL A 317 12.34 17.70 -1.74
CA VAL A 317 12.85 17.14 -0.48
C VAL A 317 14.19 17.80 -0.14
N ASP A 318 14.30 18.38 1.04
CA ASP A 318 15.57 18.89 1.57
C ASP A 318 16.44 17.74 2.09
N GLY A 319 17.00 16.98 1.17
CA GLY A 319 17.75 15.76 1.46
C GLY A 319 18.05 14.94 0.21
N LYS A 320 18.54 13.73 0.43
CA LYS A 320 18.95 12.80 -0.63
C LYS A 320 18.22 11.45 -0.49
N PRO A 321 16.90 11.39 -0.73
CA PRO A 321 16.11 10.17 -0.52
C PRO A 321 16.52 9.01 -1.45
N ALA A 322 17.21 9.27 -2.56
CA ALA A 322 17.78 8.24 -3.41
C ALA A 322 19.02 7.55 -2.80
N GLU A 323 19.65 8.17 -1.79
CA GLU A 323 20.74 7.60 -1.00
C GLU A 323 20.24 7.03 0.33
N ARG A 324 19.20 7.62 0.92
CA ARG A 324 18.62 7.25 2.21
C ARG A 324 17.13 7.58 2.28
N ILE A 325 16.28 6.58 2.37
CA ILE A 325 14.81 6.72 2.41
C ILE A 325 14.33 7.61 3.56
N GLY A 326 15.02 7.57 4.72
CA GLY A 326 14.70 8.43 5.86
C GLY A 326 14.64 9.93 5.54
N ASP A 327 15.33 10.41 4.51
CA ASP A 327 15.29 11.81 4.08
C ASP A 327 13.93 12.24 3.50
N LEU A 328 13.03 11.31 3.18
CA LEU A 328 11.62 11.63 2.85
C LEU A 328 10.89 12.33 4.01
N ALA A 329 11.40 12.28 5.24
CA ALA A 329 10.89 13.11 6.35
C ALA A 329 11.00 14.62 6.09
N LYS A 330 11.81 15.02 5.11
CA LYS A 330 12.13 16.42 4.79
C LYS A 330 11.43 16.89 3.50
N VAL A 331 10.27 16.34 3.18
CA VAL A 331 9.43 16.88 2.09
C VAL A 331 8.97 18.27 2.49
N GLU A 332 9.24 19.26 1.66
CA GLU A 332 8.86 20.66 1.90
C GLU A 332 7.72 21.12 0.99
N THR A 333 7.74 20.67 -0.26
CA THR A 333 6.77 21.07 -1.27
C THR A 333 6.23 19.86 -1.99
N VAL A 334 4.93 19.86 -2.22
CA VAL A 334 4.23 18.86 -3.03
C VAL A 334 3.54 19.58 -4.19
N VAL A 335 3.73 19.09 -5.38
CA VAL A 335 2.97 19.50 -6.56
C VAL A 335 2.06 18.34 -6.96
N ARG A 336 0.76 18.58 -6.99
CA ARG A 336 -0.24 17.57 -7.35
C ARG A 336 -1.12 18.10 -8.48
N GLY A 337 -1.04 17.48 -9.66
CA GLY A 337 -1.78 17.92 -10.83
C GLY A 337 -1.43 19.35 -11.24
N GLY A 338 -0.18 19.77 -11.06
CA GLY A 338 0.30 21.14 -11.30
C GLY A 338 -0.04 22.15 -10.19
N ARG A 339 -0.81 21.77 -9.17
CA ARG A 339 -1.08 22.63 -8.01
C ARG A 339 -0.04 22.44 -6.93
N LEU A 340 0.55 23.54 -6.47
CA LEU A 340 1.59 23.57 -5.44
C LEU A 340 0.99 23.63 -4.05
N TYR A 341 1.58 22.87 -3.12
CA TYR A 341 1.26 22.83 -1.70
C TYR A 341 2.55 22.91 -0.88
N GLN A 342 2.59 23.77 0.12
CA GLN A 342 3.65 23.81 1.12
C GLN A 342 3.30 22.88 2.27
N VAL A 343 4.21 22.00 2.65
CA VAL A 343 3.96 20.99 3.69
C VAL A 343 3.61 21.63 5.02
N ASP A 344 4.31 22.72 5.40
CA ASP A 344 4.01 23.47 6.63
C ASP A 344 2.59 24.05 6.64
N GLU A 345 2.06 24.48 5.50
CA GLU A 345 0.69 24.99 5.39
C GLU A 345 -0.32 23.87 5.53
N LEU A 346 -0.07 22.74 4.86
CA LEU A 346 -0.92 21.55 4.99
C LEU A 346 -1.01 21.07 6.43
N MET A 347 0.13 20.98 7.14
CA MET A 347 0.18 20.52 8.52
C MET A 347 -0.48 21.51 9.48
N ARG A 348 -0.26 22.82 9.29
CA ARG A 348 -0.96 23.85 10.08
C ARG A 348 -2.48 23.81 9.88
N ALA A 349 -2.95 23.53 8.67
CA ALA A 349 -4.38 23.39 8.38
C ALA A 349 -5.07 22.25 9.15
N VAL A 350 -4.30 21.25 9.59
CA VAL A 350 -4.76 20.13 10.42
C VAL A 350 -4.38 20.28 11.90
N GLY A 351 -3.92 21.48 12.31
CA GLY A 351 -3.59 21.78 13.71
C GLY A 351 -2.23 21.27 14.18
N ILE A 352 -1.35 20.89 13.25
CA ILE A 352 0.00 20.38 13.55
C ILE A 352 1.03 21.45 13.17
N THR A 353 1.88 21.85 14.12
CA THR A 353 3.04 22.71 13.86
C THR A 353 4.29 21.87 13.84
N LEU A 354 4.99 21.83 12.68
CA LEU A 354 6.27 21.16 12.56
C LEU A 354 7.33 21.96 13.33
N ARG A 355 8.05 21.30 14.24
CA ARG A 355 9.22 21.93 14.87
C ARG A 355 10.31 22.07 13.83
N GLN A 356 10.70 23.30 13.51
CA GLN A 356 11.95 23.54 12.83
C GLN A 356 13.08 23.07 13.77
N GLU A 357 13.85 22.06 13.37
CA GLU A 357 15.15 21.82 14.00
C GLU A 357 15.99 23.07 13.73
N ARG A 358 16.23 23.85 14.77
CA ARG A 358 17.17 24.97 14.70
C ARG A 358 18.50 24.39 14.27
N SER A 359 19.03 24.81 13.13
CA SER A 359 20.39 24.55 12.71
C SER A 359 21.30 25.03 13.85
N ALA A 360 22.10 24.12 14.39
CA ALA A 360 23.11 24.40 15.42
C ALA A 360 24.32 25.14 14.78
N ALA A 361 24.05 26.24 14.09
CA ALA A 361 25.09 27.04 13.39
C ALA A 361 25.24 28.46 13.96
N ASP A 362 24.51 28.85 15.02
CA ASP A 362 24.69 30.15 15.67
C ASP A 362 25.03 29.96 17.16
N GLY A 363 26.30 29.86 17.46
CA GLY A 363 26.70 29.76 18.87
C GLY A 363 28.20 29.59 19.12
N HIS A 364 29.01 30.44 18.54
CA HIS A 364 30.33 30.75 19.09
C HIS A 364 30.63 32.21 18.81
N ASP A 365 30.13 33.07 19.67
CA ASP A 365 30.77 34.31 20.02
C ASP A 365 30.61 34.49 21.53
N HIS A 366 31.70 34.32 22.24
CA HIS A 366 31.88 34.82 23.60
C HIS A 366 33.10 35.71 23.62
N PRO A 367 32.99 36.89 24.27
CA PRO A 367 34.14 37.75 24.53
C PRO A 367 35.06 37.17 25.58
#